data_532d1a686f03d71390cb71f5f0edf6be
#
_entry.id   532d1a686f03d71390cb71f5f0edf6be
#
_cell.length_a   1.000
_cell.length_b   1.000
_cell.length_c   1.000
_cell.angle_alpha   90.00
_cell.angle_beta   90.00
_cell.angle_gamma   90.00
#
_symmetry.space_group_name_H-M   'P 1'
#
loop_
_entity.id
_entity.type
_entity.pdbx_description
1 polymer ?
#
loop_
_entity_poly.entity_id
_entity_poly.type
_entity_poly.pdbx_seq_one_letter_code
_entity_poly.pdbx_strand_id
1 'polypeptide(L)'
;MRLLFLAVLRPHTGNAVTAQRIRDHVEAAGHMCVLKDALDYDSPSEVAELIRATDVEAALALHAYRAGRLLRGHGIPFGIIFGGTDLNEDVSQGEKHHVMGRVLEEARFAVAFTESMKAAAGLQWPHAKEKIYVQTQGIATSPSATFHWDTFLQRAEITAPTAGDVHVFLLVCGLRQVKDPLYLVDVFSEWHRQEPSVYLVIMGPEVDPVFTREVKAKVKSSAGVRLVREMPQDDLHAALKHCVALVNSSVSEGMSAAILEAMELEVPVLARNIPGNAAVVQHGATGLLFSDPQEFVQLAKRLVSDPALGRDLGASGRAYVRTHHAWRAERDTYQHLIQTLEGGAGHRAC
;
A
#
# COMPACT_ATOMS: atom_id res chain seq x y z
N MET A 1 -9.04 -16.48 20.72
CA MET A 1 -9.38 -17.23 19.48
C MET A 1 -8.15 -17.52 18.64
N ARG A 2 -8.26 -18.54 17.80
CA ARG A 2 -7.33 -18.80 16.70
C ARG A 2 -7.97 -18.32 15.41
N LEU A 3 -7.29 -17.43 14.70
CA LEU A 3 -7.79 -16.84 13.46
C LEU A 3 -6.90 -17.21 12.28
N LEU A 4 -7.54 -17.42 11.12
CA LEU A 4 -6.84 -17.49 9.83
C LEU A 4 -6.90 -16.10 9.17
N PHE A 5 -5.79 -15.62 8.70
CA PHE A 5 -5.72 -14.38 7.92
C PHE A 5 -5.15 -14.66 6.54
N LEU A 6 -5.96 -14.48 5.50
CA LEU A 6 -5.57 -14.66 4.11
C LEU A 6 -5.29 -13.31 3.45
N ALA A 7 -4.15 -13.18 2.85
CA ALA A 7 -3.73 -12.00 2.10
C ALA A 7 -2.73 -12.38 1.02
N VAL A 8 -2.59 -11.56 -0.01
CA VAL A 8 -1.50 -11.72 -0.98
C VAL A 8 -0.21 -11.20 -0.35
N LEU A 9 0.72 -12.12 -0.06
CA LEU A 9 1.90 -11.86 0.77
C LEU A 9 3.20 -11.80 -0.04
N ARG A 10 3.22 -11.09 -1.16
CA ARG A 10 4.49 -10.85 -1.85
C ARG A 10 5.43 -10.07 -0.94
N PRO A 11 6.69 -10.53 -0.74
CA PRO A 11 7.64 -9.86 0.15
C PRO A 11 7.83 -8.38 -0.19
N HIS A 12 7.94 -7.56 0.84
CA HIS A 12 8.21 -6.11 0.75
C HIS A 12 7.14 -5.30 -0.04
N THR A 13 5.92 -5.82 -0.15
CA THR A 13 4.79 -5.09 -0.75
C THR A 13 3.92 -4.42 0.32
N GLY A 14 3.15 -3.41 -0.09
CA GLY A 14 2.19 -2.75 0.79
C GLY A 14 1.16 -3.71 1.39
N ASN A 15 0.69 -4.69 0.61
CA ASN A 15 -0.25 -5.70 1.10
C ASN A 15 0.36 -6.56 2.21
N ALA A 16 1.59 -7.02 2.04
CA ALA A 16 2.28 -7.81 3.06
C ALA A 16 2.49 -7.00 4.34
N VAL A 17 2.91 -5.76 4.24
CA VAL A 17 3.10 -4.85 5.38
C VAL A 17 1.78 -4.59 6.09
N THR A 18 0.72 -4.29 5.36
CA THR A 18 -0.62 -4.08 5.92
C THR A 18 -1.14 -5.32 6.64
N ALA A 19 -1.02 -6.50 6.03
CA ALA A 19 -1.44 -7.75 6.64
C ALA A 19 -0.68 -8.06 7.92
N GLN A 20 0.63 -7.89 7.93
CA GLN A 20 1.46 -8.10 9.12
C GLN A 20 1.08 -7.12 10.25
N ARG A 21 0.87 -5.86 9.93
CA ARG A 21 0.46 -4.86 10.92
C ARG A 21 -0.89 -5.21 11.55
N ILE A 22 -1.88 -5.60 10.76
CA ILE A 22 -3.20 -6.00 11.26
C ILE A 22 -3.09 -7.28 12.09
N ARG A 23 -2.29 -8.26 11.66
CA ARG A 23 -2.00 -9.46 12.46
C ARG A 23 -1.43 -9.08 13.83
N ASP A 24 -0.48 -8.16 13.88
CA ASP A 24 0.13 -7.73 15.13
C ASP A 24 -0.90 -7.08 16.07
N HIS A 25 -1.85 -6.32 15.54
CA HIS A 25 -2.96 -5.78 16.32
C HIS A 25 -3.85 -6.88 16.92
N VAL A 26 -4.15 -7.89 16.14
CA VAL A 26 -4.97 -9.03 16.57
C VAL A 26 -4.25 -9.84 17.64
N GLU A 27 -2.97 -10.13 17.44
CA GLU A 27 -2.15 -10.87 18.40
C GLU A 27 -1.93 -10.11 19.70
N ALA A 28 -1.83 -8.78 19.64
CA ALA A 28 -1.71 -7.93 20.83
C ALA A 28 -2.95 -8.00 21.75
N ALA A 29 -4.09 -8.42 21.24
CA ALA A 29 -5.31 -8.68 22.02
C ALA A 29 -5.37 -10.09 22.62
N GLY A 30 -4.33 -10.89 22.43
CA GLY A 30 -4.25 -12.26 22.98
C GLY A 30 -4.76 -13.35 22.04
N HIS A 31 -5.10 -13.03 20.80
CA HIS A 31 -5.48 -14.01 19.80
C HIS A 31 -4.27 -14.59 19.09
N MET A 32 -4.41 -15.82 18.57
CA MET A 32 -3.40 -16.40 17.68
C MET A 32 -3.85 -16.19 16.23
N CYS A 33 -3.00 -15.60 15.41
CA CYS A 33 -3.32 -15.28 14.03
C CYS A 33 -2.38 -16.03 13.07
N VAL A 34 -2.96 -16.96 12.30
CA VAL A 34 -2.23 -17.72 11.27
C VAL A 34 -2.34 -16.93 9.96
N LEU A 35 -1.26 -16.29 9.54
CA LEU A 35 -1.19 -15.53 8.30
C LEU A 35 -0.74 -16.45 7.16
N LYS A 36 -1.54 -16.54 6.09
CA LYS A 36 -1.25 -17.38 4.91
C LYS A 36 -1.41 -16.58 3.62
N ASP A 37 -0.58 -16.92 2.64
CA ASP A 37 -0.64 -16.31 1.32
C ASP A 37 -1.84 -16.87 0.54
N ALA A 38 -2.76 -15.99 0.15
CA ALA A 38 -3.93 -16.34 -0.63
C ALA A 38 -3.59 -16.96 -2.00
N LEU A 39 -2.42 -16.64 -2.55
CA LEU A 39 -1.96 -17.19 -3.84
C LEU A 39 -1.60 -18.67 -3.78
N ASP A 40 -1.41 -19.24 -2.58
CA ASP A 40 -1.14 -20.66 -2.40
C ASP A 40 -2.39 -21.54 -2.50
N TYR A 41 -3.58 -20.93 -2.63
CA TYR A 41 -4.87 -21.63 -2.63
C TYR A 41 -5.69 -21.22 -3.84
N ASP A 42 -6.20 -22.20 -4.59
CA ASP A 42 -7.01 -21.97 -5.79
C ASP A 42 -8.51 -21.99 -5.52
N SER A 43 -8.93 -22.71 -4.48
CA SER A 43 -10.35 -22.94 -4.22
C SER A 43 -10.70 -22.93 -2.73
N PRO A 44 -11.99 -22.67 -2.39
CA PRO A 44 -12.46 -22.81 -1.01
C PRO A 44 -12.23 -24.20 -0.38
N SER A 45 -12.24 -25.28 -1.18
CA SER A 45 -12.00 -26.62 -0.67
C SER A 45 -10.60 -26.83 -0.11
N GLU A 46 -9.58 -26.22 -0.72
CA GLU A 46 -8.22 -26.25 -0.18
C GLU A 46 -8.11 -25.51 1.15
N VAL A 47 -8.81 -24.39 1.27
CA VAL A 47 -8.88 -23.61 2.52
C VAL A 47 -9.66 -24.36 3.60
N ALA A 48 -10.66 -25.17 3.25
CA ALA A 48 -11.36 -26.02 4.20
C ALA A 48 -10.41 -26.98 4.93
N GLU A 49 -9.45 -27.55 4.21
CA GLU A 49 -8.42 -28.40 4.83
C GLU A 49 -7.49 -27.61 5.75
N LEU A 50 -7.09 -26.41 5.32
CA LEU A 50 -6.27 -25.51 6.12
C LEU A 50 -6.98 -25.14 7.44
N ILE A 51 -8.27 -24.83 7.38
CA ILE A 51 -9.09 -24.51 8.56
C ILE A 51 -9.10 -25.68 9.54
N ARG A 52 -9.28 -26.89 9.05
CA ARG A 52 -9.26 -28.10 9.90
C ARG A 52 -7.88 -28.35 10.51
N ALA A 53 -6.82 -28.22 9.69
CA ALA A 53 -5.45 -28.50 10.12
C ALA A 53 -4.95 -27.48 11.16
N THR A 54 -5.39 -26.22 11.09
CA THR A 54 -4.97 -25.14 11.99
C THR A 54 -5.92 -24.90 13.14
N ASP A 55 -7.08 -25.56 13.15
CA ASP A 55 -8.11 -25.44 14.19
C ASP A 55 -8.51 -23.98 14.47
N VAL A 56 -8.73 -23.21 13.40
CA VAL A 56 -9.14 -21.82 13.51
C VAL A 56 -10.64 -21.68 13.67
N GLU A 57 -11.06 -20.69 14.44
CA GLU A 57 -12.45 -20.43 14.80
C GLU A 57 -13.08 -19.30 14.00
N ALA A 58 -12.25 -18.45 13.42
CA ALA A 58 -12.65 -17.27 12.67
C ALA A 58 -11.59 -16.93 11.63
N ALA A 59 -11.92 -16.01 10.71
CA ALA A 59 -10.98 -15.61 9.67
C ALA A 59 -11.07 -14.14 9.29
N LEU A 60 -10.01 -13.65 8.67
CA LEU A 60 -9.91 -12.35 7.99
C LEU A 60 -9.40 -12.56 6.57
N ALA A 61 -9.82 -11.69 5.67
CA ALA A 61 -9.25 -11.61 4.33
C ALA A 61 -8.92 -10.16 3.97
N LEU A 62 -7.72 -9.93 3.51
CA LEU A 62 -7.33 -8.70 2.82
C LEU A 62 -7.57 -8.91 1.32
N HIS A 63 -8.42 -8.11 0.73
CA HIS A 63 -9.11 -8.19 -0.55
C HIS A 63 -10.35 -9.08 -0.54
N ALA A 64 -11.46 -8.49 -0.92
CA ALA A 64 -12.76 -9.17 -0.97
C ALA A 64 -12.77 -10.29 -2.02
N TYR A 65 -12.14 -10.08 -3.19
CA TYR A 65 -12.09 -11.10 -4.22
C TYR A 65 -10.91 -12.05 -4.03
N ARG A 66 -9.68 -11.55 -4.01
CA ARG A 66 -8.47 -12.39 -4.06
C ARG A 66 -8.33 -13.34 -2.88
N ALA A 67 -8.73 -12.89 -1.70
CA ALA A 67 -8.68 -13.69 -0.48
C ALA A 67 -10.07 -14.04 0.05
N GLY A 68 -11.01 -13.10 0.00
CA GLY A 68 -12.35 -13.27 0.55
C GLY A 68 -13.15 -14.41 -0.11
N ARG A 69 -13.00 -14.60 -1.40
CA ARG A 69 -13.64 -15.70 -2.14
C ARG A 69 -13.30 -17.08 -1.57
N LEU A 70 -12.14 -17.20 -0.94
CA LEU A 70 -11.66 -18.47 -0.36
C LEU A 70 -12.27 -18.78 1.01
N LEU A 71 -12.90 -17.80 1.66
CA LEU A 71 -13.48 -17.95 3.00
C LEU A 71 -14.96 -18.32 3.02
N ARG A 72 -15.60 -18.42 1.86
CA ARG A 72 -17.02 -18.74 1.75
C ARG A 72 -17.32 -20.21 2.07
N GLY A 73 -18.45 -20.44 2.76
CA GLY A 73 -19.05 -21.77 2.90
C GLY A 73 -18.38 -22.67 3.94
N HIS A 74 -17.50 -22.15 4.80
CA HIS A 74 -16.82 -22.98 5.82
C HIS A 74 -17.52 -23.03 7.18
N GLY A 75 -18.54 -22.20 7.37
CA GLY A 75 -19.28 -22.14 8.64
C GLY A 75 -18.53 -21.45 9.78
N ILE A 76 -17.40 -20.83 9.53
CA ILE A 76 -16.71 -19.97 10.49
C ILE A 76 -16.97 -18.49 10.16
N PRO A 77 -17.11 -17.62 11.18
CA PRO A 77 -17.29 -16.19 10.95
C PRO A 77 -16.01 -15.56 10.39
N PHE A 78 -16.19 -14.58 9.50
CA PHE A 78 -15.04 -13.88 8.93
C PHE A 78 -15.35 -12.42 8.64
N GLY A 79 -14.29 -11.61 8.56
CA GLY A 79 -14.31 -10.23 8.14
C GLY A 79 -13.47 -9.99 6.89
N ILE A 80 -13.81 -8.94 6.15
CA ILE A 80 -13.14 -8.53 4.91
C ILE A 80 -12.52 -7.16 5.09
N ILE A 81 -11.34 -6.98 4.51
CA ILE A 81 -10.70 -5.67 4.37
C ILE A 81 -10.58 -5.40 2.86
N PHE A 82 -11.24 -4.35 2.38
CA PHE A 82 -11.14 -3.97 0.98
C PHE A 82 -9.73 -3.46 0.63
N GLY A 83 -9.20 -3.96 -0.49
CA GLY A 83 -8.04 -3.37 -1.13
C GLY A 83 -8.44 -2.52 -2.32
N GLY A 84 -7.51 -1.68 -2.81
CA GLY A 84 -7.74 -0.85 -3.98
C GLY A 84 -8.11 -1.64 -5.23
N THR A 85 -7.52 -2.82 -5.42
CA THR A 85 -7.82 -3.71 -6.54
C THR A 85 -9.29 -4.12 -6.58
N ASP A 86 -9.92 -4.38 -5.43
CA ASP A 86 -11.34 -4.76 -5.37
C ASP A 86 -12.25 -3.72 -6.00
N LEU A 87 -12.02 -2.45 -5.70
CA LEU A 87 -12.91 -1.34 -6.05
C LEU A 87 -12.51 -0.62 -7.32
N ASN A 88 -11.25 -0.74 -7.75
CA ASN A 88 -10.73 -0.05 -8.93
C ASN A 88 -10.57 -0.96 -10.15
N GLU A 89 -10.42 -2.27 -9.94
CA GLU A 89 -10.17 -3.23 -11.01
C GLU A 89 -11.23 -4.34 -11.05
N ASP A 90 -11.32 -5.15 -9.99
CA ASP A 90 -12.15 -6.36 -9.95
C ASP A 90 -13.65 -6.05 -10.01
N VAL A 91 -14.09 -4.93 -9.46
CA VAL A 91 -15.50 -4.51 -9.45
C VAL A 91 -16.11 -4.37 -10.84
N SER A 92 -15.31 -4.04 -11.84
CA SER A 92 -15.76 -3.88 -13.23
C SER A 92 -15.89 -5.19 -14.00
N GLN A 93 -15.42 -6.30 -13.42
CA GLN A 93 -15.53 -7.64 -14.01
C GLN A 93 -16.74 -8.36 -13.44
N GLY A 94 -17.77 -8.60 -14.26
CA GLY A 94 -19.09 -9.07 -13.82
C GLY A 94 -19.08 -10.28 -12.90
N GLU A 95 -18.27 -11.30 -13.21
CA GLU A 95 -18.16 -12.50 -12.36
C GLU A 95 -17.51 -12.19 -11.01
N LYS A 96 -16.43 -11.44 -11.02
CA LYS A 96 -15.74 -11.03 -9.77
C LYS A 96 -16.61 -10.13 -8.91
N HIS A 97 -17.34 -9.21 -9.51
CA HIS A 97 -18.31 -8.37 -8.83
C HIS A 97 -19.37 -9.21 -8.12
N HIS A 98 -19.92 -10.22 -8.80
CA HIS A 98 -20.92 -11.11 -8.25
C HIS A 98 -20.36 -11.93 -7.08
N VAL A 99 -19.15 -12.48 -7.22
CA VAL A 99 -18.48 -13.24 -6.16
C VAL A 99 -18.24 -12.37 -4.93
N MET A 100 -17.76 -11.14 -5.11
CA MET A 100 -17.56 -10.19 -3.99
C MET A 100 -18.87 -9.90 -3.26
N GLY A 101 -19.97 -9.76 -3.98
CA GLY A 101 -21.30 -9.59 -3.39
C GLY A 101 -21.68 -10.76 -2.49
N ARG A 102 -21.41 -11.98 -2.93
CA ARG A 102 -21.65 -13.20 -2.14
C ARG A 102 -20.75 -13.28 -0.91
N VAL A 103 -19.49 -12.92 -1.06
CA VAL A 103 -18.54 -12.82 0.08
C VAL A 103 -19.07 -11.85 1.14
N LEU A 104 -19.54 -10.68 0.70
CA LEU A 104 -20.07 -9.66 1.60
C LEU A 104 -21.38 -10.06 2.27
N GLU A 105 -22.21 -10.87 1.64
CA GLU A 105 -23.41 -11.44 2.30
C GLU A 105 -23.02 -12.27 3.53
N GLU A 106 -21.97 -13.07 3.42
CA GLU A 106 -21.51 -13.98 4.47
C GLU A 106 -20.64 -13.31 5.53
N ALA A 107 -19.85 -12.30 5.15
CA ALA A 107 -18.94 -11.60 6.04
C ALA A 107 -19.69 -10.90 7.19
N ARG A 108 -19.11 -10.95 8.40
CA ARG A 108 -19.62 -10.24 9.58
C ARG A 108 -19.44 -8.74 9.49
N PHE A 109 -18.34 -8.31 8.93
CA PHE A 109 -18.00 -6.93 8.68
C PHE A 109 -17.10 -6.79 7.46
N ALA A 110 -17.02 -5.58 6.95
CA ALA A 110 -16.04 -5.17 5.96
C ALA A 110 -15.40 -3.86 6.39
N VAL A 111 -14.13 -3.67 6.09
CA VAL A 111 -13.38 -2.46 6.38
C VAL A 111 -12.94 -1.80 5.08
N ALA A 112 -13.19 -0.51 4.96
CA ALA A 112 -12.66 0.35 3.89
C ALA A 112 -11.67 1.35 4.50
N PHE A 113 -10.60 1.67 3.77
CA PHE A 113 -9.58 2.59 4.28
C PHE A 113 -10.02 4.06 4.26
N THR A 114 -10.98 4.40 3.41
CA THR A 114 -11.49 5.78 3.27
C THR A 114 -13.00 5.81 3.20
N GLU A 115 -13.59 6.97 3.52
CA GLU A 115 -15.02 7.22 3.31
C GLU A 115 -15.42 7.04 1.83
N SER A 116 -14.55 7.44 0.91
CA SER A 116 -14.76 7.26 -0.54
C SER A 116 -14.84 5.80 -0.93
N MET A 117 -13.96 4.95 -0.40
CA MET A 117 -14.01 3.50 -0.62
C MET A 117 -15.28 2.87 -0.03
N LYS A 118 -15.68 3.28 1.17
CA LYS A 118 -16.94 2.83 1.79
C LYS A 118 -18.14 3.21 0.92
N ALA A 119 -18.21 4.45 0.45
CA ALA A 119 -19.28 4.92 -0.42
C ALA A 119 -19.34 4.12 -1.74
N ALA A 120 -18.18 3.90 -2.37
CA ALA A 120 -18.10 3.10 -3.59
C ALA A 120 -18.58 1.66 -3.38
N ALA A 121 -18.13 1.00 -2.31
CA ALA A 121 -18.57 -0.36 -1.98
C ALA A 121 -20.07 -0.42 -1.67
N GLY A 122 -20.60 0.56 -0.94
CA GLY A 122 -22.02 0.64 -0.63
C GLY A 122 -22.94 0.83 -1.84
N LEU A 123 -22.44 1.52 -2.88
CA LEU A 123 -23.16 1.64 -4.15
C LEU A 123 -23.15 0.34 -4.94
N GLN A 124 -22.04 -0.38 -4.95
CA GLN A 124 -21.90 -1.65 -5.66
C GLN A 124 -22.66 -2.79 -4.99
N TRP A 125 -22.67 -2.83 -3.66
CA TRP A 125 -23.30 -3.86 -2.84
C TRP A 125 -24.14 -3.24 -1.72
N PRO A 126 -25.35 -2.73 -2.04
CA PRO A 126 -26.19 -2.03 -1.05
C PRO A 126 -26.52 -2.89 0.18
N HIS A 127 -26.61 -4.21 0.03
CA HIS A 127 -26.90 -5.16 1.11
C HIS A 127 -25.79 -5.21 2.17
N ALA A 128 -24.57 -4.80 1.83
CA ALA A 128 -23.42 -4.78 2.74
C ALA A 128 -23.19 -3.42 3.41
N LYS A 129 -23.87 -2.37 2.97
CA LYS A 129 -23.62 -0.97 3.37
C LYS A 129 -23.50 -0.78 4.88
N GLU A 130 -24.44 -1.38 5.65
CA GLU A 130 -24.51 -1.18 7.11
C GLU A 130 -23.38 -1.89 7.88
N LYS A 131 -22.65 -2.79 7.26
CA LYS A 131 -21.53 -3.51 7.89
C LYS A 131 -20.16 -3.12 7.38
N ILE A 132 -20.08 -2.04 6.60
CA ILE A 132 -18.81 -1.46 6.14
C ILE A 132 -18.37 -0.37 7.10
N TYR A 133 -17.22 -0.58 7.73
CA TYR A 133 -16.58 0.35 8.65
C TYR A 133 -15.43 1.05 7.95
N VAL A 134 -15.21 2.32 8.28
CA VAL A 134 -14.03 3.06 7.81
C VAL A 134 -12.96 3.00 8.89
N GLN A 135 -11.80 2.47 8.52
CA GLN A 135 -10.60 2.55 9.32
C GLN A 135 -9.41 2.80 8.40
N THR A 136 -8.82 3.96 8.53
CA THR A 136 -7.60 4.31 7.78
C THR A 136 -6.42 3.43 8.20
N GLN A 137 -5.39 3.37 7.37
CA GLN A 137 -4.17 2.66 7.73
C GLN A 137 -3.43 3.41 8.84
N GLY A 138 -3.09 2.71 9.91
CA GLY A 138 -2.23 3.20 10.99
C GLY A 138 -0.76 3.06 10.58
N ILE A 139 0.01 4.12 10.73
CA ILE A 139 1.40 4.15 10.25
C ILE A 139 2.37 4.23 11.42
N ALA A 140 3.34 3.32 11.40
CA ALA A 140 4.53 3.37 12.24
C ALA A 140 5.75 3.11 11.36
N THR A 141 6.80 3.90 11.54
CA THR A 141 8.04 3.76 10.79
C THR A 141 9.21 3.52 11.73
N SER A 142 10.17 2.70 11.28
CA SER A 142 11.38 2.39 12.05
C SER A 142 12.57 2.29 11.09
N PRO A 143 13.18 3.42 10.73
CA PRO A 143 14.34 3.42 9.84
C PRO A 143 15.49 2.61 10.42
N SER A 144 16.15 1.81 9.57
CA SER A 144 17.31 1.02 9.94
C SER A 144 18.48 1.90 10.38
N ALA A 145 19.05 1.63 11.55
CA ALA A 145 20.24 2.31 12.04
C ALA A 145 21.53 1.87 11.34
N THR A 146 21.50 0.73 10.63
CA THR A 146 22.64 0.16 9.92
C THR A 146 22.64 0.44 8.42
N PHE A 147 21.69 1.23 7.94
CA PHE A 147 21.59 1.62 6.53
C PHE A 147 22.70 2.59 6.14
N HIS A 148 23.29 2.36 4.96
CA HIS A 148 24.32 3.24 4.38
C HIS A 148 23.88 3.81 3.04
N TRP A 149 23.74 5.13 2.96
CA TRP A 149 23.33 5.84 1.75
C TRP A 149 24.28 5.61 0.57
N ASP A 150 25.60 5.60 0.81
CA ASP A 150 26.58 5.37 -0.24
C ASP A 150 26.41 3.97 -0.88
N THR A 151 26.09 2.98 -0.09
CA THR A 151 25.80 1.62 -0.58
C THR A 151 24.55 1.60 -1.45
N PHE A 152 23.52 2.32 -1.05
CA PHE A 152 22.31 2.50 -1.85
C PHE A 152 22.60 3.15 -3.20
N LEU A 153 23.38 4.23 -3.21
CA LEU A 153 23.76 4.92 -4.45
C LEU A 153 24.58 4.00 -5.38
N GLN A 154 25.49 3.21 -4.84
CA GLN A 154 26.24 2.22 -5.62
C GLN A 154 25.31 1.16 -6.23
N ARG A 155 24.35 0.66 -5.46
CA ARG A 155 23.37 -0.31 -5.92
C ARG A 155 22.47 0.25 -7.03
N ALA A 156 22.16 1.55 -6.96
CA ALA A 156 21.40 2.26 -7.98
C ALA A 156 22.28 2.72 -9.17
N GLU A 157 23.58 2.40 -9.17
CA GLU A 157 24.52 2.86 -10.19
C GLU A 157 24.55 4.38 -10.35
N ILE A 158 24.46 5.09 -9.23
CA ILE A 158 24.56 6.54 -9.18
C ILE A 158 25.95 6.91 -8.70
N THR A 159 26.70 7.61 -9.56
CA THR A 159 28.03 8.10 -9.25
C THR A 159 27.95 9.61 -9.01
N ALA A 160 28.46 10.06 -7.87
CA ALA A 160 28.54 11.49 -7.56
C ALA A 160 29.91 11.78 -6.93
N PRO A 161 30.46 12.99 -7.14
CA PRO A 161 31.69 13.42 -6.48
C PRO A 161 31.59 13.36 -4.95
N THR A 162 30.43 13.75 -4.42
CA THR A 162 30.04 13.56 -3.01
C THR A 162 28.58 13.13 -2.95
N ALA A 163 28.24 12.33 -1.93
CA ALA A 163 26.87 11.83 -1.74
C ALA A 163 25.83 12.95 -1.52
N GLY A 164 26.28 14.13 -1.04
CA GLY A 164 25.42 15.30 -0.84
C GLY A 164 25.06 16.07 -2.12
N ASP A 165 25.72 15.75 -3.23
CA ASP A 165 25.53 16.46 -4.50
C ASP A 165 24.42 15.85 -5.38
N VAL A 166 23.81 14.76 -4.96
CA VAL A 166 22.71 14.10 -5.69
C VAL A 166 21.36 14.39 -5.05
N HIS A 167 20.37 14.54 -5.92
CA HIS A 167 18.96 14.71 -5.54
C HIS A 167 18.18 13.51 -6.07
N VAL A 168 17.82 12.61 -5.18
CA VAL A 168 17.11 11.38 -5.52
C VAL A 168 15.62 11.54 -5.25
N PHE A 169 14.82 11.24 -6.27
CA PHE A 169 13.37 11.07 -6.19
C PHE A 169 13.09 9.57 -6.23
N LEU A 170 12.40 9.05 -5.23
CA LEU A 170 12.18 7.60 -5.07
C LEU A 170 10.72 7.24 -5.36
N LEU A 171 10.51 6.46 -6.42
CA LEU A 171 9.20 5.93 -6.78
C LEU A 171 9.13 4.47 -6.33
N VAL A 172 8.24 4.19 -5.39
CA VAL A 172 8.08 2.87 -4.76
C VAL A 172 6.78 2.25 -5.23
N CYS A 173 6.87 1.15 -5.98
CA CYS A 173 5.70 0.40 -6.43
C CYS A 173 6.07 -1.02 -6.88
N GLY A 174 5.10 -1.93 -6.82
CA GLY A 174 5.20 -3.18 -7.57
C GLY A 174 5.18 -2.90 -9.08
N LEU A 175 5.93 -3.67 -9.87
CA LEU A 175 6.01 -3.47 -11.31
C LEU A 175 4.80 -4.06 -12.02
N ARG A 176 3.70 -3.30 -12.02
CA ARG A 176 2.43 -3.57 -12.69
C ARG A 176 1.98 -2.34 -13.45
N GLN A 177 1.18 -2.52 -14.52
CA GLN A 177 0.69 -1.42 -15.35
C GLN A 177 -0.09 -0.36 -14.56
N VAL A 178 -0.91 -0.75 -13.60
CA VAL A 178 -1.72 0.18 -12.80
C VAL A 178 -0.87 1.15 -11.98
N LYS A 179 0.36 0.77 -11.65
CA LYS A 179 1.30 1.65 -10.94
C LYS A 179 1.97 2.67 -11.84
N ASP A 180 1.95 2.45 -13.13
CA ASP A 180 2.45 3.35 -14.19
C ASP A 180 3.82 3.98 -13.88
N PRO A 181 4.84 3.15 -13.55
CA PRO A 181 6.14 3.65 -13.12
C PRO A 181 6.91 4.38 -14.23
N LEU A 182 6.52 4.20 -15.49
CA LEU A 182 7.17 4.83 -16.64
C LEU A 182 6.57 6.20 -17.02
N TYR A 183 5.49 6.60 -16.35
CA TYR A 183 4.74 7.83 -16.67
C TYR A 183 5.60 9.09 -16.67
N LEU A 184 6.59 9.16 -15.79
CA LEU A 184 7.45 10.34 -15.60
C LEU A 184 8.84 10.20 -16.23
N VAL A 185 9.15 9.05 -16.81
CA VAL A 185 10.53 8.71 -17.23
C VAL A 185 11.06 9.68 -18.29
N ASP A 186 10.28 9.99 -19.33
CA ASP A 186 10.76 10.83 -20.41
C ASP A 186 11.03 12.27 -19.97
N VAL A 187 10.11 12.87 -19.22
CA VAL A 187 10.30 14.24 -18.70
C VAL A 187 11.41 14.29 -17.67
N PHE A 188 11.60 13.24 -16.88
CA PHE A 188 12.69 13.19 -15.91
C PHE A 188 14.06 13.08 -16.59
N SER A 189 14.17 12.24 -17.63
CA SER A 189 15.40 12.11 -18.42
C SER A 189 15.78 13.43 -19.07
N GLU A 190 14.82 14.18 -19.59
CA GLU A 190 15.06 15.52 -20.16
C GLU A 190 15.59 16.48 -19.08
N TRP A 191 14.99 16.48 -17.91
CA TRP A 191 15.47 17.28 -16.78
C TRP A 191 16.88 16.86 -16.35
N HIS A 192 17.15 15.56 -16.25
CA HIS A 192 18.49 15.07 -15.90
C HIS A 192 19.57 15.52 -16.87
N ARG A 193 19.28 15.59 -18.17
CA ARG A 193 20.25 16.11 -19.16
C ARG A 193 20.62 17.56 -18.90
N GLN A 194 19.70 18.36 -18.38
CA GLN A 194 19.94 19.77 -18.01
C GLN A 194 20.57 19.87 -16.61
N GLU A 195 20.22 18.98 -15.71
CA GLU A 195 20.66 18.96 -14.31
C GLU A 195 21.12 17.54 -13.93
N PRO A 196 22.39 17.18 -14.20
CA PRO A 196 22.87 15.80 -13.99
C PRO A 196 22.85 15.30 -12.55
N SER A 197 22.62 16.17 -11.57
CA SER A 197 22.55 15.81 -10.16
C SER A 197 21.20 15.20 -9.73
N VAL A 198 20.16 15.27 -10.58
CA VAL A 198 18.85 14.73 -10.27
C VAL A 198 18.67 13.31 -10.82
N TYR A 199 18.11 12.42 -10.01
CA TYR A 199 17.87 11.02 -10.37
C TYR A 199 16.47 10.60 -9.94
N LEU A 200 15.81 9.82 -10.80
CA LEU A 200 14.60 9.07 -10.45
C LEU A 200 14.97 7.61 -10.25
N VAL A 201 14.74 7.10 -9.04
CA VAL A 201 14.95 5.69 -8.72
C VAL A 201 13.59 5.02 -8.57
N ILE A 202 13.33 4.02 -9.39
CA ILE A 202 12.14 3.19 -9.33
C ILE A 202 12.50 1.93 -8.54
N MET A 203 11.73 1.66 -7.49
CA MET A 203 11.97 0.52 -6.59
C MET A 203 10.70 -0.27 -6.38
N GLY A 204 10.79 -1.58 -6.54
CA GLY A 204 9.70 -2.47 -6.22
C GLY A 204 9.88 -3.89 -6.76
N PRO A 205 9.03 -4.83 -6.30
CA PRO A 205 9.09 -6.20 -6.72
C PRO A 205 8.60 -6.38 -8.16
N GLU A 206 9.15 -7.40 -8.81
CA GLU A 206 8.72 -7.86 -10.12
C GLU A 206 7.40 -8.63 -9.97
N VAL A 207 6.27 -7.97 -10.28
CA VAL A 207 4.93 -8.55 -10.13
C VAL A 207 4.46 -9.18 -11.44
N ASP A 208 4.54 -8.43 -12.54
CA ASP A 208 4.18 -8.86 -13.89
C ASP A 208 5.47 -9.07 -14.71
N PRO A 209 5.81 -10.31 -15.11
CA PRO A 209 7.07 -10.58 -15.80
C PRO A 209 7.18 -9.87 -17.16
N VAL A 210 6.11 -9.77 -17.92
CA VAL A 210 6.10 -9.09 -19.23
C VAL A 210 6.29 -7.58 -19.05
N PHE A 211 5.53 -6.98 -18.16
CA PHE A 211 5.65 -5.56 -17.85
C PHE A 211 7.01 -5.22 -17.22
N THR A 212 7.54 -6.08 -16.38
CA THR A 212 8.88 -5.91 -15.79
C THR A 212 9.97 -5.81 -16.87
N ARG A 213 9.91 -6.64 -17.90
CA ARG A 213 10.84 -6.55 -19.03
C ARG A 213 10.75 -5.22 -19.78
N GLU A 214 9.51 -4.73 -19.98
CA GLU A 214 9.27 -3.42 -20.58
C GLU A 214 9.88 -2.29 -19.74
N VAL A 215 9.67 -2.32 -18.42
CA VAL A 215 10.24 -1.35 -17.48
C VAL A 215 11.76 -1.38 -17.53
N LYS A 216 12.39 -2.56 -17.45
CA LYS A 216 13.85 -2.71 -17.52
C LYS A 216 14.43 -2.14 -18.81
N ALA A 217 13.82 -2.43 -19.94
CA ALA A 217 14.25 -1.94 -21.24
C ALA A 217 14.17 -0.39 -21.32
N LYS A 218 13.06 0.19 -20.89
CA LYS A 218 12.86 1.64 -20.89
C LYS A 218 13.83 2.36 -19.97
N VAL A 219 14.01 1.87 -18.75
CA VAL A 219 14.94 2.46 -17.76
C VAL A 219 16.38 2.41 -18.26
N LYS A 220 16.78 1.30 -18.86
CA LYS A 220 18.14 1.13 -19.41
C LYS A 220 18.48 2.19 -20.48
N SER A 221 17.49 2.60 -21.27
CA SER A 221 17.67 3.61 -22.32
C SER A 221 17.36 5.05 -21.85
N SER A 222 17.10 5.27 -20.58
CA SER A 222 16.65 6.57 -20.04
C SER A 222 17.69 7.16 -19.10
N ALA A 223 18.26 8.30 -19.49
CA ALA A 223 19.25 9.00 -18.68
C ALA A 223 18.65 9.45 -17.33
N GLY A 224 19.39 9.27 -16.24
CA GLY A 224 18.98 9.73 -14.91
C GLY A 224 17.88 8.91 -14.24
N VAL A 225 17.46 7.82 -14.85
CA VAL A 225 16.46 6.90 -14.29
C VAL A 225 17.12 5.57 -13.97
N ARG A 226 16.85 5.05 -12.79
CA ARG A 226 17.43 3.81 -12.29
C ARG A 226 16.32 2.90 -11.77
N LEU A 227 16.54 1.58 -11.87
CA LEU A 227 15.67 0.57 -11.33
C LEU A 227 16.44 -0.23 -10.29
N VAL A 228 15.89 -0.33 -9.07
CA VAL A 228 16.46 -1.15 -8.01
C VAL A 228 15.42 -2.13 -7.48
N ARG A 229 15.87 -3.25 -6.94
CA ARG A 229 14.99 -4.24 -6.31
C ARG A 229 14.44 -3.70 -4.99
N GLU A 230 13.30 -4.25 -4.59
CA GLU A 230 12.74 -4.03 -3.27
C GLU A 230 13.75 -4.34 -2.16
N MET A 231 13.58 -3.68 -1.05
CA MET A 231 14.39 -3.89 0.15
C MET A 231 13.49 -4.01 1.39
N PRO A 232 14.02 -4.51 2.53
CA PRO A 232 13.27 -4.51 3.78
C PRO A 232 12.73 -3.13 4.14
N GLN A 233 11.58 -3.08 4.80
CA GLN A 233 10.88 -1.82 5.10
C GLN A 233 11.72 -0.84 5.91
N ASP A 234 12.48 -1.33 6.87
CA ASP A 234 13.38 -0.48 7.68
C ASP A 234 14.49 0.17 6.84
N ASP A 235 15.03 -0.54 5.84
CA ASP A 235 16.00 0.02 4.89
C ASP A 235 15.33 1.02 3.94
N LEU A 236 14.14 0.73 3.46
CA LEU A 236 13.36 1.66 2.64
C LEU A 236 13.08 2.96 3.40
N HIS A 237 12.66 2.88 4.65
CA HIS A 237 12.41 4.05 5.50
C HIS A 237 13.70 4.87 5.69
N ALA A 238 14.83 4.21 5.91
CA ALA A 238 16.12 4.90 6.00
C ALA A 238 16.53 5.56 4.68
N ALA A 239 16.34 4.89 3.55
CA ALA A 239 16.62 5.43 2.23
C ALA A 239 15.76 6.66 1.91
N LEU A 240 14.46 6.61 2.22
CA LEU A 240 13.53 7.72 2.03
C LEU A 240 14.00 9.01 2.70
N LYS A 241 14.57 8.91 3.88
CA LYS A 241 15.06 10.08 4.63
C LYS A 241 16.20 10.83 3.93
N HIS A 242 16.88 10.19 2.98
CA HIS A 242 17.92 10.80 2.15
C HIS A 242 17.41 11.33 0.81
N CYS A 243 16.15 11.03 0.47
CA CYS A 243 15.55 11.43 -0.80
C CYS A 243 14.94 12.83 -0.72
N VAL A 244 14.85 13.50 -1.87
CA VAL A 244 14.13 14.78 -2.00
C VAL A 244 12.65 14.58 -1.78
N ALA A 245 12.09 13.52 -2.34
CA ALA A 245 10.67 13.20 -2.25
C ALA A 245 10.40 11.73 -2.55
N LEU A 246 9.29 11.22 -2.01
CA LEU A 246 8.63 10.04 -2.51
C LEU A 246 7.75 10.41 -3.69
N VAL A 247 7.81 9.62 -4.76
CA VAL A 247 7.01 9.81 -5.97
C VAL A 247 5.99 8.67 -6.11
N ASN A 248 4.77 9.02 -6.46
CA ASN A 248 3.72 8.06 -6.84
C ASN A 248 3.09 8.51 -8.15
N SER A 249 3.15 7.68 -9.17
CA SER A 249 2.58 7.94 -10.51
C SER A 249 1.47 6.98 -10.89
N SER A 250 0.88 6.28 -9.94
CA SER A 250 -0.17 5.28 -10.16
C SER A 250 -1.38 5.86 -10.89
N VAL A 251 -1.98 5.05 -11.76
CA VAL A 251 -3.28 5.36 -12.39
C VAL A 251 -4.39 5.26 -11.37
N SER A 252 -4.27 4.32 -10.43
CA SER A 252 -5.26 4.04 -9.40
C SER A 252 -4.60 3.56 -8.11
N GLU A 253 -5.13 4.02 -6.98
CA GLU A 253 -4.72 3.62 -5.63
C GLU A 253 -5.94 3.53 -4.72
N GLY A 254 -5.93 2.57 -3.80
CA GLY A 254 -6.85 2.58 -2.67
C GLY A 254 -6.35 3.56 -1.61
N MET A 255 -5.31 3.17 -0.90
CA MET A 255 -4.56 4.04 0.01
C MET A 255 -3.10 3.57 0.00
N SER A 256 -2.20 4.42 -0.46
CA SER A 256 -0.78 4.08 -0.56
C SER A 256 -0.09 4.14 0.80
N ALA A 257 0.34 2.99 1.30
CA ALA A 257 1.13 2.93 2.53
C ALA A 257 2.47 3.67 2.38
N ALA A 258 3.10 3.60 1.22
CA ALA A 258 4.36 4.29 0.96
C ALA A 258 4.24 5.81 1.08
N ILE A 259 3.12 6.38 0.61
CA ILE A 259 2.84 7.82 0.79
C ILE A 259 2.75 8.16 2.28
N LEU A 260 1.98 7.40 3.05
CA LEU A 260 1.79 7.66 4.47
C LEU A 260 3.08 7.46 5.27
N GLU A 261 3.89 6.47 4.92
CA GLU A 261 5.20 6.23 5.53
C GLU A 261 6.17 7.39 5.24
N ALA A 262 6.21 7.89 4.02
CA ALA A 262 7.03 9.06 3.67
C ALA A 262 6.60 10.29 4.46
N MET A 263 5.31 10.52 4.61
CA MET A 263 4.76 11.62 5.42
C MET A 263 5.17 11.48 6.89
N GLU A 264 5.07 10.28 7.47
CA GLU A 264 5.51 10.03 8.85
C GLU A 264 7.02 10.31 9.03
N LEU A 265 7.82 10.06 8.01
CA LEU A 265 9.27 10.31 8.01
C LEU A 265 9.67 11.76 7.70
N GLU A 266 8.70 12.66 7.56
CA GLU A 266 8.91 14.06 7.13
C GLU A 266 9.55 14.18 5.74
N VAL A 267 9.29 13.21 4.87
CA VAL A 267 9.76 13.23 3.48
C VAL A 267 8.65 13.80 2.60
N PRO A 268 8.93 14.81 1.79
CA PRO A 268 7.94 15.37 0.86
C PRO A 268 7.37 14.31 -0.07
N VAL A 269 6.10 14.43 -0.42
CA VAL A 269 5.40 13.54 -1.35
C VAL A 269 5.03 14.29 -2.63
N LEU A 270 5.40 13.73 -3.77
CA LEU A 270 4.95 14.12 -5.10
C LEU A 270 4.07 13.00 -5.67
N ALA A 271 2.77 13.17 -5.66
CA ALA A 271 1.83 12.13 -6.06
C ALA A 271 0.95 12.57 -7.23
N ARG A 272 0.65 11.63 -8.12
CA ARG A 272 -0.30 11.87 -9.20
C ARG A 272 -1.67 12.19 -8.62
N ASN A 273 -2.34 13.20 -9.18
CA ASN A 273 -3.65 13.63 -8.73
C ASN A 273 -4.74 12.66 -9.16
N ILE A 274 -4.88 11.60 -8.40
CA ILE A 274 -5.92 10.57 -8.52
C ILE A 274 -6.70 10.49 -7.21
N PRO A 275 -7.94 10.00 -7.19
CA PRO A 275 -8.77 10.00 -5.98
C PRO A 275 -8.11 9.38 -4.75
N GLY A 276 -7.45 8.24 -4.90
CA GLY A 276 -6.78 7.58 -3.78
C GLY A 276 -5.64 8.41 -3.16
N ASN A 277 -4.88 9.13 -3.97
CA ASN A 277 -3.81 10.00 -3.50
C ASN A 277 -4.34 11.32 -2.92
N ALA A 278 -5.35 11.92 -3.58
CA ALA A 278 -5.98 13.16 -3.11
C ALA A 278 -6.73 12.97 -1.77
N ALA A 279 -7.10 11.75 -1.44
CA ALA A 279 -7.73 11.44 -0.14
C ALA A 279 -6.77 11.61 1.04
N VAL A 280 -5.46 11.49 0.83
CA VAL A 280 -4.45 11.54 1.89
C VAL A 280 -3.44 12.69 1.74
N VAL A 281 -3.32 13.28 0.55
CA VAL A 281 -2.41 14.39 0.27
C VAL A 281 -3.21 15.64 -0.07
N GLN A 282 -3.01 16.70 0.72
CA GLN A 282 -3.54 18.03 0.42
C GLN A 282 -2.47 18.84 -0.29
N HIS A 283 -2.74 19.19 -1.55
CA HIS A 283 -1.78 19.90 -2.39
C HIS A 283 -1.34 21.24 -1.77
N GLY A 284 -0.04 21.41 -1.68
CA GLY A 284 0.58 22.63 -1.15
C GLY A 284 0.61 22.72 0.38
N ALA A 285 -0.03 21.77 1.09
CA ALA A 285 -0.07 21.73 2.54
C ALA A 285 0.67 20.51 3.11
N THR A 286 0.27 19.30 2.77
CA THR A 286 0.86 18.06 3.29
C THR A 286 1.67 17.30 2.26
N GLY A 287 1.68 17.76 1.03
CA GLY A 287 2.41 17.20 -0.09
C GLY A 287 2.07 17.96 -1.36
N LEU A 288 2.49 17.44 -2.49
CA LEU A 288 2.24 18.04 -3.80
C LEU A 288 1.57 17.01 -4.72
N LEU A 289 0.53 17.45 -5.44
CA LEU A 289 -0.19 16.65 -6.43
C LEU A 289 0.10 17.20 -7.82
N PHE A 290 0.35 16.34 -8.79
CA PHE A 290 0.55 16.72 -10.19
C PHE A 290 -0.49 16.03 -11.09
N SER A 291 -0.95 16.73 -12.11
CA SER A 291 -1.96 16.24 -13.07
C SER A 291 -1.34 15.70 -14.36
N ASP A 292 -0.12 16.12 -14.66
CA ASP A 292 0.63 15.69 -15.85
C ASP A 292 2.14 15.66 -15.57
N PRO A 293 2.95 15.04 -16.46
CA PRO A 293 4.39 14.94 -16.27
C PRO A 293 5.12 16.29 -16.23
N GLN A 294 4.67 17.29 -16.97
CA GLN A 294 5.27 18.62 -16.99
C GLN A 294 5.10 19.34 -15.66
N GLU A 295 3.91 19.23 -15.06
CA GLU A 295 3.65 19.77 -13.72
C GLU A 295 4.51 19.09 -12.66
N PHE A 296 4.69 17.76 -12.78
CA PHE A 296 5.60 17.02 -11.90
C PHE A 296 7.01 17.67 -11.90
N VAL A 297 7.57 17.90 -13.06
CA VAL A 297 8.92 18.48 -13.17
C VAL A 297 8.98 19.88 -12.55
N GLN A 298 7.97 20.71 -12.77
CA GLN A 298 7.89 22.05 -12.17
C GLN A 298 7.89 21.97 -10.64
N LEU A 299 7.10 21.09 -10.07
CA LEU A 299 7.04 20.89 -8.62
C LEU A 299 8.33 20.28 -8.06
N ALA A 300 8.90 19.31 -8.77
CA ALA A 300 10.18 18.69 -8.38
C ALA A 300 11.33 19.71 -8.37
N LYS A 301 11.40 20.58 -9.36
CA LYS A 301 12.38 21.68 -9.41
C LYS A 301 12.22 22.62 -8.22
N ARG A 302 11.00 22.94 -7.82
CA ARG A 302 10.75 23.78 -6.64
C ARG A 302 11.28 23.14 -5.36
N LEU A 303 11.10 21.82 -5.19
CA LEU A 303 11.61 21.11 -4.03
C LEU A 303 13.13 21.13 -3.96
N VAL A 304 13.82 21.02 -5.09
CA VAL A 304 15.28 21.08 -5.15
C VAL A 304 15.78 22.50 -4.87
N SER A 305 15.14 23.52 -5.44
CA SER A 305 15.58 24.93 -5.31
C SER A 305 15.15 25.61 -4.02
N ASP A 306 14.15 25.09 -3.34
CA ASP A 306 13.60 25.64 -2.10
C ASP A 306 13.53 24.57 -1.01
N PRO A 307 14.63 24.30 -0.28
CA PRO A 307 14.63 23.32 0.80
C PRO A 307 13.66 23.62 1.94
N ALA A 308 13.28 24.87 2.16
CA ALA A 308 12.30 25.27 3.15
C ALA A 308 10.90 24.72 2.81
N LEU A 309 10.52 24.73 1.53
CA LEU A 309 9.27 24.12 1.07
C LEU A 309 9.20 22.64 1.43
N GLY A 310 10.27 21.89 1.18
CA GLY A 310 10.36 20.47 1.53
C GLY A 310 10.23 20.23 3.03
N ARG A 311 10.88 21.03 3.85
CA ARG A 311 10.78 20.93 5.32
C ARG A 311 9.35 21.23 5.81
N ASP A 312 8.70 22.25 5.27
CA ASP A 312 7.35 22.64 5.67
C ASP A 312 6.32 21.56 5.28
N LEU A 313 6.41 21.04 4.06
CA LEU A 313 5.56 19.95 3.59
C LEU A 313 5.77 18.68 4.42
N GLY A 314 7.03 18.36 4.73
CA GLY A 314 7.37 17.20 5.56
C GLY A 314 6.80 17.31 6.97
N ALA A 315 6.96 18.45 7.63
CA ALA A 315 6.43 18.68 8.97
C ALA A 315 4.90 18.62 9.01
N SER A 316 4.23 19.25 8.05
CA SER A 316 2.77 19.23 7.94
C SER A 316 2.24 17.83 7.59
N GLY A 317 2.93 17.12 6.72
CA GLY A 317 2.60 15.73 6.38
C GLY A 317 2.68 14.81 7.59
N ARG A 318 3.72 14.91 8.39
CA ARG A 318 3.87 14.12 9.63
C ARG A 318 2.78 14.43 10.64
N ALA A 319 2.47 15.71 10.83
CA ALA A 319 1.38 16.12 11.72
C ALA A 319 0.03 15.54 11.28
N TYR A 320 -0.23 15.55 9.97
CA TYR A 320 -1.43 14.94 9.38
C TYR A 320 -1.52 13.45 9.67
N VAL A 321 -0.45 12.70 9.40
CA VAL A 321 -0.44 11.24 9.62
C VAL A 321 -0.63 10.90 11.09
N ARG A 322 0.01 11.61 11.99
CA ARG A 322 -0.12 11.38 13.43
C ARG A 322 -1.53 11.66 13.95
N THR A 323 -2.24 12.58 13.32
CA THR A 323 -3.62 12.91 13.68
C THR A 323 -4.64 11.95 13.05
N HIS A 324 -4.49 11.62 11.76
CA HIS A 324 -5.51 10.90 10.98
C HIS A 324 -5.21 9.43 10.74
N HIS A 325 -3.94 9.01 10.89
CA HIS A 325 -3.49 7.66 10.66
C HIS A 325 -2.77 7.08 11.89
N ALA A 326 -3.34 7.35 13.07
CA ALA A 326 -2.78 6.91 14.33
C ALA A 326 -2.82 5.38 14.44
N TRP A 327 -1.68 4.79 14.73
CA TRP A 327 -1.52 3.34 14.91
C TRP A 327 -2.47 2.77 15.99
N ARG A 328 -2.68 3.52 17.07
CA ARG A 328 -3.59 3.10 18.15
C ARG A 328 -5.05 3.02 17.72
N ALA A 329 -5.51 3.98 16.91
CA ALA A 329 -6.88 3.98 16.41
C ALA A 329 -7.15 2.75 15.53
N GLU A 330 -6.20 2.41 14.65
CA GLU A 330 -6.29 1.21 13.83
C GLU A 330 -6.33 -0.05 14.72
N ARG A 331 -5.43 -0.15 15.69
CA ARG A 331 -5.41 -1.27 16.64
C ARG A 331 -6.76 -1.43 17.34
N ASP A 332 -7.29 -0.36 17.90
CA ASP A 332 -8.52 -0.41 18.69
C ASP A 332 -9.72 -0.82 17.81
N THR A 333 -9.78 -0.33 16.56
CA THR A 333 -10.84 -0.72 15.61
C THR A 333 -10.78 -2.20 15.28
N TYR A 334 -9.61 -2.73 14.90
CA TYR A 334 -9.49 -4.15 14.57
C TYR A 334 -9.74 -5.05 15.77
N GLN A 335 -9.26 -4.70 16.93
CA GLN A 335 -9.53 -5.46 18.15
C GLN A 335 -11.02 -5.49 18.48
N HIS A 336 -11.74 -4.38 18.30
CA HIS A 336 -13.19 -4.33 18.46
C HIS A 336 -13.91 -5.19 17.43
N LEU A 337 -13.55 -5.10 16.15
CA LEU A 337 -14.19 -5.89 15.09
C LEU A 337 -13.94 -7.39 15.26
N ILE A 338 -12.75 -7.79 15.69
CA ILE A 338 -12.45 -9.20 15.98
C ILE A 338 -13.34 -9.75 17.10
N GLN A 339 -13.67 -8.97 18.11
CA GLN A 339 -14.60 -9.38 19.16
C GLN A 339 -15.98 -9.76 18.59
N THR A 340 -16.42 -9.15 17.50
CA THR A 340 -17.68 -9.50 16.85
C THR A 340 -17.66 -10.91 16.23
N LEU A 341 -16.49 -11.47 15.99
CA LEU A 341 -16.32 -12.83 15.49
C LEU A 341 -16.39 -13.88 16.62
N GLU A 342 -16.18 -13.49 17.88
CA GLU A 342 -16.26 -14.40 19.04
C GLU A 342 -17.67 -14.88 19.33
N GLY A 343 -18.69 -14.10 19.02
CA GLY A 343 -20.10 -14.41 19.30
C GLY A 343 -20.75 -15.47 18.38
N GLY A 344 -20.01 -16.05 17.43
CA GLY A 344 -20.53 -17.01 16.45
C GLY A 344 -20.54 -18.46 16.88
N ALA A 345 -19.89 -18.82 17.98
CA ALA A 345 -19.80 -20.22 18.47
C ALA A 345 -21.00 -20.67 19.32
N GLY A 346 -21.98 -19.81 19.58
CA GLY A 346 -23.06 -20.02 20.55
C GLY A 346 -24.36 -20.62 20.04
N HIS A 347 -24.50 -20.96 18.76
CA HIS A 347 -25.72 -21.59 18.23
C HIS A 347 -25.41 -22.83 17.37
N ARG A 348 -24.71 -23.82 17.96
CA ARG A 348 -24.95 -25.18 17.55
C ARG A 348 -26.04 -25.72 18.51
N ALA A 349 -27.28 -25.56 18.10
CA ALA A 349 -28.38 -26.25 18.75
C ALA A 349 -28.14 -27.75 18.69
N CYS A 350 -28.38 -28.43 19.78
CA CYS A 350 -28.45 -29.89 19.97
C CYS A 350 -29.40 -30.53 18.98
#